data_796ad433951e5ef5f5d15132d0e897b4
#
_entry.id   796ad433951e5ef5f5d15132d0e897b4
#
_cell.length_a   1.000
_cell.length_b   1.000
_cell.length_c   1.000
_cell.angle_alpha   90.00
_cell.angle_beta   90.00
_cell.angle_gamma   90.00
#
_symmetry.space_group_name_H-M   'P 1'
#
loop_
_entity.id
_entity.type
_entity.pdbx_description
1 polymer ?
#
loop_
_entity_poly.entity_id
_entity_poly.type
_entity_poly.pdbx_seq_one_letter_code
_entity_poly.pdbx_strand_id
1 'polypeptide(L)'
;MKTLKSRLQKKIEPSYLVQGEDILLYDKALELIKKAVNLTLEDFNFIVFDDDNFDADAVIDACETLPIGSDKKIVLLKNLTKINENLKDYIKKPVESTCLVIFDFFNKFDFVISEKVSAKRLDDFSLKELIVADLHAHNKTITTDACQQLIEACCNYYSLIKNELDKLISCDDDQITTKTIDNLVCKETEFTVFELTDALSKRDSQKAVSLLNLMEKDTKTFSLVLNHFRRLFFVAVSGLSDKELSELLNVKEYAITKARTLSKNFSKLQLKNIYEMLNDVDFYIKNGQMQTENALYYLIFNILYC
;
A
#
# COMPACT_ATOMS: atom_id res chain seq x y z
N MET A 1 0.05 3.30 -15.04
CA MET A 1 0.84 2.44 -15.95
C MET A 1 0.43 2.56 -17.43
N LYS A 2 -0.87 2.50 -17.81
CA LYS A 2 -1.32 2.74 -19.23
C LYS A 2 -0.78 4.08 -19.76
N THR A 3 -0.85 5.15 -18.96
CA THR A 3 -0.36 6.50 -19.31
C THR A 3 1.16 6.54 -19.49
N LEU A 4 1.94 5.86 -18.62
CA LEU A 4 3.38 5.76 -18.75
C LEU A 4 3.76 5.05 -20.06
N LYS A 5 3.12 3.90 -20.36
CA LYS A 5 3.36 3.16 -21.61
C LYS A 5 3.14 4.02 -22.86
N SER A 6 2.06 4.81 -22.89
CA SER A 6 1.77 5.69 -24.04
C SER A 6 2.75 6.87 -24.16
N ARG A 7 3.29 7.37 -23.05
CA ARG A 7 4.32 8.43 -23.05
C ARG A 7 5.67 7.89 -23.50
N LEU A 8 6.09 6.74 -23.00
CA LEU A 8 7.34 6.06 -23.40
C LEU A 8 7.39 5.74 -24.89
N GLN A 9 6.24 5.48 -25.53
CA GLN A 9 6.17 5.29 -26.99
C GLN A 9 6.43 6.58 -27.77
N LYS A 10 6.26 7.75 -27.16
CA LYS A 10 6.47 9.05 -27.81
C LYS A 10 7.88 9.58 -27.56
N LYS A 11 8.32 9.52 -26.30
CA LYS A 11 9.63 10.01 -25.87
C LYS A 11 10.07 9.29 -24.61
N ILE A 12 11.35 8.96 -24.53
CA ILE A 12 12.00 8.47 -23.32
C ILE A 12 12.67 9.67 -22.66
N GLU A 13 12.15 10.05 -21.50
CA GLU A 13 12.71 11.18 -20.75
C GLU A 13 14.02 10.77 -20.04
N PRO A 14 14.93 11.72 -19.78
CA PRO A 14 16.20 11.41 -19.13
C PRO A 14 16.08 11.19 -17.61
N SER A 15 14.95 11.54 -17.01
CA SER A 15 14.74 11.29 -15.57
C SER A 15 13.28 11.02 -15.21
N TYR A 16 13.06 10.07 -14.31
CA TYR A 16 11.75 9.64 -13.80
C TYR A 16 11.74 9.63 -12.29
N LEU A 17 10.69 10.18 -11.68
CA LEU A 17 10.39 10.04 -10.26
C LEU A 17 9.13 9.19 -10.08
N VAL A 18 9.29 7.99 -9.56
CA VAL A 18 8.18 7.08 -9.27
C VAL A 18 7.79 7.24 -7.81
N GLN A 19 6.54 7.62 -7.55
CA GLN A 19 6.03 7.89 -6.20
C GLN A 19 4.71 7.16 -5.94
N GLY A 20 4.58 6.54 -4.78
CA GLY A 20 3.35 5.86 -4.37
C GLY A 20 3.58 4.82 -3.30
N GLU A 21 2.62 3.93 -3.13
CA GLU A 21 2.59 2.98 -2.02
C GLU A 21 2.60 1.51 -2.47
N ASP A 22 2.41 1.24 -3.75
CA ASP A 22 2.31 -0.12 -4.28
C ASP A 22 3.61 -0.54 -4.97
N ILE A 23 4.37 -1.40 -4.29
CA ILE A 23 5.70 -1.85 -4.72
C ILE A 23 5.68 -2.48 -6.12
N LEU A 24 4.64 -3.26 -6.45
CA LEU A 24 4.56 -3.89 -7.77
C LEU A 24 4.43 -2.87 -8.91
N LEU A 25 3.86 -1.70 -8.63
CA LEU A 25 3.78 -0.62 -9.63
C LEU A 25 5.14 0.04 -9.88
N TYR A 26 6.06 0.04 -8.91
CA TYR A 26 7.44 0.47 -9.12
C TYR A 26 8.17 -0.48 -10.07
N ASP A 27 8.10 -1.79 -9.81
CA ASP A 27 8.72 -2.81 -10.67
C ASP A 27 8.13 -2.76 -12.08
N LYS A 28 6.80 -2.62 -12.17
CA LYS A 28 6.13 -2.49 -13.48
C LYS A 28 6.50 -1.22 -14.23
N ALA A 29 6.73 -0.11 -13.52
CA ALA A 29 7.24 1.13 -14.14
C ALA A 29 8.66 0.93 -14.68
N LEU A 30 9.53 0.32 -13.87
CA LEU A 30 10.91 0.01 -14.27
C LEU A 30 10.96 -0.93 -15.48
N GLU A 31 10.16 -2.00 -15.49
CA GLU A 31 10.06 -2.91 -16.64
C GLU A 31 9.62 -2.18 -17.93
N LEU A 32 8.63 -1.28 -17.82
CA LEU A 32 8.19 -0.49 -18.98
C LEU A 32 9.30 0.42 -19.50
N ILE A 33 10.07 1.06 -18.60
CA ILE A 33 11.21 1.91 -18.94
C ILE A 33 12.32 1.06 -19.57
N LYS A 34 12.70 -0.09 -18.98
CA LYS A 34 13.70 -1.02 -19.52
C LYS A 34 13.34 -1.45 -20.95
N LYS A 35 12.09 -1.84 -21.17
CA LYS A 35 11.59 -2.23 -22.49
C LYS A 35 11.62 -1.07 -23.50
N ALA A 36 11.27 0.14 -23.06
CA ALA A 36 11.29 1.31 -23.96
C ALA A 36 12.70 1.72 -24.34
N VAL A 37 13.64 1.66 -23.40
CA VAL A 37 15.07 1.93 -23.64
C VAL A 37 15.72 0.87 -24.52
N ASN A 38 15.09 -0.30 -24.67
CA ASN A 38 15.68 -1.47 -25.32
C ASN A 38 17.05 -1.82 -24.71
N LEU A 39 17.08 -1.92 -23.38
CA LEU A 39 18.29 -2.09 -22.61
C LEU A 39 19.01 -3.38 -22.99
N THR A 40 20.28 -3.26 -23.38
CA THR A 40 21.18 -4.38 -23.69
C THR A 40 22.35 -4.36 -22.71
N LEU A 41 23.01 -5.50 -22.54
CA LEU A 41 24.14 -5.66 -21.61
C LEU A 41 23.83 -5.08 -20.23
N GLU A 42 22.79 -5.60 -19.59
CA GLU A 42 22.28 -5.09 -18.32
C GLU A 42 23.37 -4.97 -17.24
N ASP A 43 24.33 -5.89 -17.20
CA ASP A 43 25.43 -5.85 -16.24
C ASP A 43 26.27 -4.56 -16.29
N PHE A 44 26.26 -3.86 -17.43
CA PHE A 44 26.99 -2.60 -17.65
C PHE A 44 26.08 -1.38 -17.74
N ASN A 45 24.85 -1.56 -18.22
CA ASN A 45 23.92 -0.47 -18.54
C ASN A 45 22.77 -0.33 -17.53
N PHE A 46 22.71 -1.18 -16.50
CA PHE A 46 21.75 -1.07 -15.40
C PHE A 46 22.47 -1.01 -14.07
N ILE A 47 22.53 0.17 -13.47
CA ILE A 47 23.24 0.44 -12.22
C ILE A 47 22.23 0.78 -11.15
N VAL A 48 22.35 0.20 -9.96
CA VAL A 48 21.42 0.39 -8.84
C VAL A 48 22.17 0.97 -7.64
N PHE A 49 21.65 2.05 -7.11
CA PHE A 49 22.07 2.63 -5.83
C PHE A 49 20.93 2.60 -4.82
N ASP A 50 21.25 2.31 -3.56
CA ASP A 50 20.34 2.34 -2.42
C ASP A 50 21.02 3.03 -1.23
N ASP A 51 20.32 3.15 -0.08
CA ASP A 51 20.87 3.85 1.10
C ASP A 51 22.22 3.31 1.57
N ASP A 52 22.51 2.01 1.34
CA ASP A 52 23.74 1.38 1.82
C ASP A 52 24.97 1.74 0.95
N ASN A 53 24.77 1.99 -0.34
CA ASN A 53 25.84 2.29 -1.31
C ASN A 53 25.67 3.68 -1.98
N PHE A 54 24.81 4.54 -1.43
CA PHE A 54 24.55 5.85 -1.97
C PHE A 54 25.72 6.81 -1.76
N ASP A 55 26.33 7.22 -2.85
CA ASP A 55 27.20 8.38 -2.97
C ASP A 55 26.74 9.23 -4.15
N ALA A 56 26.44 10.49 -3.91
CA ALA A 56 25.87 11.35 -4.93
C ALA A 56 26.87 11.62 -6.09
N ASP A 57 28.15 11.72 -5.81
CA ASP A 57 29.17 11.93 -6.84
C ASP A 57 29.32 10.64 -7.68
N ALA A 58 29.31 9.47 -7.05
CA ALA A 58 29.31 8.18 -7.76
C ALA A 58 28.05 7.99 -8.63
N VAL A 59 26.87 8.46 -8.17
CA VAL A 59 25.63 8.45 -8.96
C VAL A 59 25.75 9.35 -10.17
N ILE A 60 26.30 10.57 -10.01
CA ILE A 60 26.50 11.52 -11.11
C ILE A 60 27.50 10.94 -12.13
N ASP A 61 28.64 10.42 -11.68
CA ASP A 61 29.64 9.77 -12.53
C ASP A 61 29.03 8.59 -13.31
N ALA A 62 28.24 7.76 -12.61
CA ALA A 62 27.50 6.67 -13.24
C ALA A 62 26.51 7.19 -14.30
N CYS A 63 25.86 8.32 -14.07
CA CYS A 63 24.94 8.91 -15.03
C CYS A 63 25.66 9.53 -16.24
N GLU A 64 26.82 10.16 -16.05
CA GLU A 64 27.59 10.85 -17.10
C GLU A 64 28.41 9.89 -17.97
N THR A 65 28.77 8.71 -17.43
CA THR A 65 29.46 7.68 -18.23
C THR A 65 28.57 7.19 -19.36
N LEU A 66 29.10 7.02 -20.56
CA LEU A 66 28.35 6.57 -21.74
C LEU A 66 27.91 5.09 -21.61
N PRO A 67 26.75 4.73 -22.19
CA PRO A 67 26.30 3.33 -22.23
C PRO A 67 27.21 2.49 -23.16
N ILE A 68 27.28 1.19 -22.88
CA ILE A 68 28.09 0.23 -23.68
C ILE A 68 27.15 -0.57 -24.58
N GLY A 69 27.30 -0.39 -25.91
CA GLY A 69 26.51 -1.16 -26.88
C GLY A 69 24.99 -0.95 -26.80
N SER A 70 24.57 0.19 -26.26
CA SER A 70 23.16 0.60 -26.12
C SER A 70 23.05 2.10 -26.33
N ASP A 71 21.90 2.59 -26.80
CA ASP A 71 21.66 4.03 -26.97
C ASP A 71 21.50 4.75 -25.61
N LYS A 72 20.98 4.07 -24.62
CA LYS A 72 20.79 4.60 -23.27
C LYS A 72 21.12 3.54 -22.22
N LYS A 73 21.46 4.00 -21.02
CA LYS A 73 21.53 3.19 -19.81
C LYS A 73 20.52 3.64 -18.77
N ILE A 74 20.32 2.82 -17.75
CA ILE A 74 19.43 3.11 -16.64
C ILE A 74 20.23 3.16 -15.35
N VAL A 75 20.10 4.26 -14.61
CA VAL A 75 20.58 4.37 -13.23
C VAL A 75 19.37 4.43 -12.33
N LEU A 76 19.22 3.46 -11.43
CA LEU A 76 18.10 3.34 -10.50
C LEU A 76 18.55 3.74 -9.08
N LEU A 77 17.83 4.70 -8.50
CA LEU A 77 17.97 5.07 -7.08
C LEU A 77 16.76 4.55 -6.34
N LYS A 78 16.96 3.73 -5.30
CA LYS A 78 15.88 3.18 -4.48
C LYS A 78 16.18 3.29 -2.99
N ASN A 79 15.12 3.38 -2.17
CA ASN A 79 15.19 3.46 -0.71
C ASN A 79 15.96 4.66 -0.14
N LEU A 80 16.20 5.71 -0.95
CA LEU A 80 16.95 6.85 -0.48
C LEU A 80 16.17 7.66 0.56
N THR A 81 16.83 8.00 1.65
CA THR A 81 16.29 8.88 2.69
C THR A 81 16.54 10.36 2.41
N LYS A 82 17.62 10.68 1.69
CA LYS A 82 18.03 12.06 1.37
C LYS A 82 18.65 12.11 -0.03
N ILE A 83 18.49 13.26 -0.70
CA ILE A 83 19.17 13.63 -1.94
C ILE A 83 19.87 14.96 -1.68
N ASN A 84 21.16 15.04 -2.01
CA ASN A 84 21.97 16.25 -1.83
C ASN A 84 21.75 17.28 -2.97
N GLU A 85 22.25 18.49 -2.81
CA GLU A 85 22.06 19.57 -3.79
C GLU A 85 22.76 19.27 -5.12
N ASN A 86 23.94 18.63 -5.13
CA ASN A 86 24.67 18.29 -6.36
C ASN A 86 23.81 17.38 -7.27
N LEU A 87 23.19 16.35 -6.69
CA LEU A 87 22.33 15.46 -7.44
C LEU A 87 21.04 16.16 -7.89
N LYS A 88 20.48 17.08 -7.10
CA LYS A 88 19.34 17.90 -7.53
C LYS A 88 19.69 18.80 -8.72
N ASP A 89 20.90 19.36 -8.74
CA ASP A 89 21.36 20.17 -9.86
C ASP A 89 21.60 19.34 -11.12
N TYR A 90 22.15 18.14 -10.98
CA TYR A 90 22.21 17.17 -12.08
C TYR A 90 20.82 16.84 -12.64
N ILE A 91 19.83 16.55 -11.78
CA ILE A 91 18.45 16.22 -12.17
C ILE A 91 17.78 17.33 -13.00
N LYS A 92 18.15 18.60 -12.78
CA LYS A 92 17.65 19.75 -13.57
C LYS A 92 18.17 19.74 -15.02
N LYS A 93 19.37 19.18 -15.25
CA LYS A 93 20.01 19.10 -16.56
C LYS A 93 20.65 17.72 -16.79
N PRO A 94 19.85 16.65 -16.80
CA PRO A 94 20.36 15.29 -16.93
C PRO A 94 20.88 15.02 -18.35
N VAL A 95 21.82 14.09 -18.46
CA VAL A 95 22.40 13.66 -19.76
C VAL A 95 21.39 12.81 -20.52
N GLU A 96 21.24 13.05 -21.83
CA GLU A 96 20.27 12.33 -22.66
C GLU A 96 20.59 10.83 -22.86
N SER A 97 21.85 10.43 -22.73
CA SER A 97 22.28 9.03 -22.85
C SER A 97 21.94 8.16 -21.62
N THR A 98 21.43 8.77 -20.55
CA THR A 98 21.06 8.08 -19.30
C THR A 98 19.59 8.30 -18.99
N CYS A 99 18.95 7.27 -18.44
CA CYS A 99 17.63 7.30 -17.87
C CYS A 99 17.75 7.13 -16.35
N LEU A 100 17.70 8.23 -15.60
CA LEU A 100 17.75 8.22 -14.16
C LEU A 100 16.34 7.92 -13.61
N VAL A 101 16.18 6.82 -12.89
CA VAL A 101 14.92 6.40 -12.28
C VAL A 101 15.04 6.50 -10.77
N ILE A 102 14.17 7.26 -10.13
CA ILE A 102 14.17 7.45 -8.67
C ILE A 102 12.89 6.85 -8.09
N PHE A 103 13.05 5.90 -7.18
CA PHE A 103 11.96 5.31 -6.40
C PHE A 103 11.82 6.06 -5.08
N ASP A 104 10.69 6.73 -4.89
CA ASP A 104 10.36 7.46 -3.67
C ASP A 104 9.15 6.85 -2.97
N PHE A 105 9.40 5.78 -2.21
CA PHE A 105 8.38 5.04 -1.46
C PHE A 105 7.70 5.87 -0.37
N PHE A 106 8.35 6.93 0.09
CA PHE A 106 7.88 7.75 1.21
C PHE A 106 7.24 9.07 0.77
N ASN A 107 7.17 9.32 -0.55
CA ASN A 107 6.72 10.60 -1.12
C ASN A 107 7.45 11.83 -0.51
N LYS A 108 8.75 11.69 -0.23
CA LYS A 108 9.57 12.72 0.42
C LYS A 108 10.13 13.74 -0.57
N PHE A 109 10.27 13.35 -1.85
CA PHE A 109 10.96 14.17 -2.82
C PHE A 109 9.97 15.01 -3.62
N ASP A 110 10.13 16.33 -3.54
CA ASP A 110 9.41 17.29 -4.36
C ASP A 110 10.40 18.25 -5.03
N PHE A 111 10.87 17.85 -6.20
CA PHE A 111 11.75 18.66 -7.05
C PHE A 111 11.33 18.54 -8.52
N VAL A 112 11.86 19.45 -9.34
CA VAL A 112 11.60 19.43 -10.79
C VAL A 112 12.34 18.25 -11.40
N ILE A 113 11.60 17.40 -12.12
CA ILE A 113 12.12 16.22 -12.82
C ILE A 113 11.38 16.08 -14.15
N SER A 114 11.98 15.41 -15.12
CA SER A 114 11.44 15.32 -16.48
C SER A 114 10.06 14.64 -16.52
N GLU A 115 9.87 13.55 -15.74
CA GLU A 115 8.59 12.83 -15.69
C GLU A 115 8.28 12.31 -14.27
N LYS A 116 7.07 12.58 -13.79
CA LYS A 116 6.56 11.99 -12.54
C LYS A 116 5.61 10.82 -12.87
N VAL A 117 5.86 9.68 -12.26
CA VAL A 117 5.11 8.43 -12.44
C VAL A 117 4.41 8.07 -11.12
N SER A 118 3.09 7.86 -11.18
CA SER A 118 2.33 7.47 -10.00
C SER A 118 2.35 5.95 -9.81
N ALA A 119 2.82 5.50 -8.64
CA ALA A 119 2.69 4.15 -8.10
C ALA A 119 1.70 4.10 -6.92
N LYS A 120 0.74 5.04 -6.88
CA LYS A 120 -0.35 5.04 -5.89
C LYS A 120 -1.28 3.86 -6.12
N ARG A 121 -1.98 3.45 -5.07
CA ARG A 121 -3.04 2.43 -5.16
C ARG A 121 -3.98 2.75 -6.33
N LEU A 122 -4.33 1.73 -7.07
CA LEU A 122 -5.29 1.84 -8.16
C LEU A 122 -6.71 1.98 -7.59
N ASP A 123 -7.60 2.58 -8.36
CA ASP A 123 -9.02 2.58 -8.05
C ASP A 123 -9.66 1.20 -8.27
N ASP A 124 -10.81 0.97 -7.67
CA ASP A 124 -11.53 -0.30 -7.75
C ASP A 124 -11.84 -0.71 -9.20
N PHE A 125 -12.14 0.24 -10.07
CA PHE A 125 -12.44 -0.03 -11.47
C PHE A 125 -11.20 -0.56 -12.20
N SER A 126 -10.06 0.11 -12.04
CA SER A 126 -8.78 -0.32 -12.64
C SER A 126 -8.32 -1.67 -12.10
N LEU A 127 -8.52 -1.93 -10.80
CA LEU A 127 -8.21 -3.23 -10.19
C LEU A 127 -9.08 -4.33 -10.76
N LYS A 128 -10.40 -4.12 -10.90
CA LYS A 128 -11.32 -5.09 -11.51
C LYS A 128 -10.92 -5.43 -12.95
N GLU A 129 -10.58 -4.42 -13.77
CA GLU A 129 -10.10 -4.66 -15.14
C GLU A 129 -8.85 -5.54 -15.14
N LEU A 130 -7.89 -5.29 -14.25
CA LEU A 130 -6.65 -6.08 -14.18
C LEU A 130 -6.90 -7.53 -13.72
N ILE A 131 -7.71 -7.70 -12.67
CA ILE A 131 -8.07 -9.02 -12.13
C ILE A 131 -8.75 -9.87 -13.21
N VAL A 132 -9.76 -9.31 -13.87
CA VAL A 132 -10.50 -10.01 -14.92
C VAL A 132 -9.58 -10.35 -16.10
N ALA A 133 -8.72 -9.43 -16.53
CA ALA A 133 -7.79 -9.67 -17.62
C ALA A 133 -6.76 -10.77 -17.28
N ASP A 134 -6.22 -10.78 -16.06
CA ASP A 134 -5.27 -11.81 -15.61
C ASP A 134 -5.94 -13.21 -15.55
N LEU A 135 -7.14 -13.31 -14.99
CA LEU A 135 -7.87 -14.59 -14.93
C LEU A 135 -8.27 -15.09 -16.30
N HIS A 136 -8.75 -14.21 -17.19
CA HIS A 136 -9.08 -14.57 -18.58
C HIS A 136 -7.88 -15.08 -19.37
N ALA A 137 -6.68 -14.52 -19.15
CA ALA A 137 -5.46 -15.01 -19.79
C ALA A 137 -5.13 -16.47 -19.41
N HIS A 138 -5.69 -16.95 -18.28
CA HIS A 138 -5.54 -18.33 -17.79
C HIS A 138 -6.84 -19.16 -17.91
N ASN A 139 -7.77 -18.75 -18.79
CA ASN A 139 -9.06 -19.42 -19.04
C ASN A 139 -9.98 -19.52 -17.80
N LYS A 140 -9.86 -18.59 -16.86
CA LYS A 140 -10.71 -18.51 -15.66
C LYS A 140 -11.61 -17.28 -15.67
N THR A 141 -12.72 -17.37 -14.93
CA THR A 141 -13.67 -16.28 -14.74
C THR A 141 -13.84 -15.97 -13.26
N ILE A 142 -14.32 -14.78 -12.93
CA ILE A 142 -14.61 -14.37 -11.56
C ILE A 142 -15.96 -13.66 -11.49
N THR A 143 -16.76 -13.94 -10.46
CA THR A 143 -18.01 -13.20 -10.24
C THR A 143 -17.72 -11.79 -9.74
N THR A 144 -18.63 -10.85 -9.99
CA THR A 144 -18.48 -9.45 -9.59
C THR A 144 -18.26 -9.30 -8.07
N ASP A 145 -19.02 -10.09 -7.29
CA ASP A 145 -18.94 -10.05 -5.82
C ASP A 145 -17.61 -10.63 -5.32
N ALA A 146 -17.14 -11.73 -5.91
CA ALA A 146 -15.84 -12.31 -5.58
C ALA A 146 -14.69 -11.38 -5.95
N CYS A 147 -14.78 -10.67 -7.07
CA CYS A 147 -13.78 -9.68 -7.48
C CYS A 147 -13.73 -8.52 -6.47
N GLN A 148 -14.88 -8.01 -6.04
CA GLN A 148 -14.94 -6.97 -5.02
C GLN A 148 -14.39 -7.46 -3.68
N GLN A 149 -14.75 -8.67 -3.26
CA GLN A 149 -14.25 -9.30 -2.03
C GLN A 149 -12.72 -9.46 -2.05
N LEU A 150 -12.14 -9.89 -3.18
CA LEU A 150 -10.69 -9.99 -3.35
C LEU A 150 -10.00 -8.64 -3.18
N ILE A 151 -10.52 -7.59 -3.82
CA ILE A 151 -9.99 -6.23 -3.73
C ILE A 151 -10.00 -5.74 -2.27
N GLU A 152 -11.11 -5.95 -1.57
CA GLU A 152 -11.26 -5.56 -0.16
C GLU A 152 -10.33 -6.36 0.76
N ALA A 153 -10.26 -7.68 0.60
CA ALA A 153 -9.38 -8.55 1.37
C ALA A 153 -7.90 -8.15 1.27
N CYS A 154 -7.49 -7.64 0.11
CA CYS A 154 -6.14 -7.15 -0.17
C CYS A 154 -5.98 -5.64 0.06
N CYS A 155 -6.93 -4.95 0.72
CA CYS A 155 -6.87 -3.51 1.02
C CYS A 155 -6.54 -2.63 -0.20
N ASN A 156 -7.00 -2.98 -1.39
CA ASN A 156 -6.73 -2.30 -2.67
C ASN A 156 -5.23 -2.24 -3.06
N TYR A 157 -4.37 -3.10 -2.51
CA TYR A 157 -2.98 -3.22 -2.97
C TYR A 157 -2.89 -4.19 -4.15
N TYR A 158 -2.45 -3.69 -5.28
CA TYR A 158 -2.31 -4.53 -6.47
C TYR A 158 -1.25 -5.64 -6.29
N SER A 159 -0.18 -5.35 -5.55
CA SER A 159 0.85 -6.33 -5.19
C SER A 159 0.28 -7.53 -4.43
N LEU A 160 -0.59 -7.29 -3.45
CA LEU A 160 -1.25 -8.34 -2.67
C LEU A 160 -2.26 -9.10 -3.52
N ILE A 161 -3.08 -8.37 -4.32
CA ILE A 161 -4.03 -8.98 -5.25
C ILE A 161 -3.30 -9.91 -6.22
N LYS A 162 -2.14 -9.52 -6.75
CA LYS A 162 -1.38 -10.35 -7.70
C LYS A 162 -0.92 -11.66 -7.08
N ASN A 163 -0.41 -11.63 -5.85
CA ASN A 163 -0.02 -12.84 -5.11
C ASN A 163 -1.21 -13.79 -4.88
N GLU A 164 -2.38 -13.22 -4.56
CA GLU A 164 -3.59 -14.02 -4.39
C GLU A 164 -4.11 -14.57 -5.73
N LEU A 165 -4.01 -13.78 -6.83
CA LEU A 165 -4.38 -14.24 -8.17
C LEU A 165 -3.57 -15.45 -8.62
N ASP A 166 -2.29 -15.54 -8.30
CA ASP A 166 -1.46 -16.70 -8.66
C ASP A 166 -1.98 -17.99 -7.99
N LYS A 167 -2.51 -17.90 -6.76
CA LYS A 167 -3.20 -19.02 -6.08
C LYS A 167 -4.54 -19.37 -6.73
N LEU A 168 -5.34 -18.35 -7.06
CA LEU A 168 -6.63 -18.53 -7.72
C LEU A 168 -6.51 -19.08 -9.15
N ILE A 169 -5.44 -18.72 -9.86
CA ILE A 169 -5.11 -19.29 -11.16
C ILE A 169 -4.78 -20.78 -11.04
N SER A 170 -4.13 -21.18 -9.96
CA SER A 170 -3.69 -22.56 -9.72
C SER A 170 -4.76 -23.47 -9.10
N CYS A 171 -5.91 -22.94 -8.67
CA CYS A 171 -7.00 -23.76 -8.10
C CYS A 171 -7.77 -24.51 -9.22
N ASP A 172 -8.53 -25.53 -8.83
CA ASP A 172 -9.31 -26.37 -9.78
C ASP A 172 -10.58 -25.67 -10.32
N ASP A 173 -11.04 -24.61 -9.67
CA ASP A 173 -12.27 -23.91 -10.06
C ASP A 173 -12.07 -23.09 -11.35
N ASP A 174 -12.85 -23.31 -12.39
CA ASP A 174 -12.87 -22.47 -13.61
C ASP A 174 -13.55 -21.12 -13.36
N GLN A 175 -14.51 -21.08 -12.44
CA GLN A 175 -15.19 -19.86 -12.02
C GLN A 175 -14.91 -19.56 -10.55
N ILE A 176 -14.22 -18.45 -10.31
CA ILE A 176 -13.92 -17.97 -8.97
C ILE A 176 -15.16 -17.30 -8.36
N THR A 177 -15.60 -17.83 -7.23
CA THR A 177 -16.76 -17.34 -6.47
C THR A 177 -16.33 -16.78 -5.12
N THR A 178 -17.26 -16.17 -4.38
CA THR A 178 -17.01 -15.71 -3.02
C THR A 178 -16.55 -16.84 -2.09
N LYS A 179 -17.04 -18.06 -2.27
CA LYS A 179 -16.59 -19.23 -1.52
C LYS A 179 -15.13 -19.59 -1.83
N THR A 180 -14.72 -19.50 -3.11
CA THR A 180 -13.34 -19.72 -3.51
C THR A 180 -12.42 -18.70 -2.85
N ILE A 181 -12.83 -17.41 -2.80
CA ILE A 181 -12.09 -16.34 -2.10
C ILE A 181 -11.99 -16.65 -0.61
N ASP A 182 -13.08 -16.98 0.06
CA ASP A 182 -13.08 -17.27 1.51
C ASP A 182 -12.16 -18.45 1.89
N ASN A 183 -11.99 -19.42 1.00
CA ASN A 183 -11.19 -20.62 1.25
C ASN A 183 -9.69 -20.43 0.94
N LEU A 184 -9.34 -19.63 -0.05
CA LEU A 184 -7.98 -19.58 -0.61
C LEU A 184 -7.25 -18.26 -0.35
N VAL A 185 -7.98 -17.16 -0.22
CA VAL A 185 -7.37 -15.82 -0.11
C VAL A 185 -7.03 -15.50 1.34
N CYS A 186 -5.77 -15.15 1.58
CA CYS A 186 -5.35 -14.62 2.87
C CYS A 186 -5.81 -13.15 3.01
N LYS A 187 -6.60 -12.88 4.04
CA LYS A 187 -7.05 -11.52 4.33
C LYS A 187 -5.95 -10.75 5.06
N GLU A 188 -5.70 -9.53 4.60
CA GLU A 188 -4.76 -8.64 5.28
C GLU A 188 -5.22 -8.31 6.71
N THR A 189 -4.27 -8.17 7.63
CA THR A 189 -4.56 -7.87 9.05
C THR A 189 -5.38 -6.59 9.19
N GLU A 190 -5.09 -5.56 8.37
CA GLU A 190 -5.85 -4.30 8.39
C GLU A 190 -7.32 -4.52 8.00
N PHE A 191 -7.59 -5.35 7.00
CA PHE A 191 -8.95 -5.72 6.59
C PHE A 191 -9.66 -6.51 7.70
N THR A 192 -8.97 -7.48 8.32
CA THR A 192 -9.53 -8.27 9.42
C THR A 192 -9.88 -7.41 10.64
N VAL A 193 -9.06 -6.37 10.94
CA VAL A 193 -9.38 -5.38 11.99
C VAL A 193 -10.64 -4.59 11.64
N PHE A 194 -10.85 -4.24 10.37
CA PHE A 194 -12.11 -3.58 9.96
C PHE A 194 -13.31 -4.49 10.13
N GLU A 195 -13.23 -5.77 9.72
CA GLU A 195 -14.30 -6.74 9.94
C GLU A 195 -14.59 -6.95 11.44
N LEU A 196 -13.54 -7.02 12.26
CA LEU A 196 -13.67 -7.12 13.71
C LEU A 196 -14.41 -5.91 14.29
N THR A 197 -14.03 -4.70 13.89
CA THR A 197 -14.69 -3.48 14.39
C THR A 197 -16.14 -3.38 13.93
N ASP A 198 -16.45 -3.81 12.71
CA ASP A 198 -17.82 -3.89 12.21
C ASP A 198 -18.65 -4.89 13.06
N ALA A 199 -18.10 -6.09 13.33
CA ALA A 199 -18.73 -7.07 14.19
C ALA A 199 -18.96 -6.54 15.61
N LEU A 200 -17.97 -5.86 16.21
CA LEU A 200 -18.08 -5.21 17.52
C LEU A 200 -19.17 -4.13 17.53
N SER A 201 -19.25 -3.31 16.47
CA SER A 201 -20.27 -2.25 16.38
C SER A 201 -21.70 -2.79 16.26
N LYS A 202 -21.84 -3.98 15.66
CA LYS A 202 -23.11 -4.70 15.52
C LYS A 202 -23.44 -5.63 16.71
N ARG A 203 -22.56 -5.69 17.70
CA ARG A 203 -22.67 -6.61 18.86
C ARG A 203 -22.71 -8.10 18.45
N ASP A 204 -22.10 -8.44 17.30
CA ASP A 204 -21.94 -9.80 16.83
C ASP A 204 -20.76 -10.48 17.54
N SER A 205 -21.02 -11.03 18.72
CA SER A 205 -20.00 -11.62 19.58
C SER A 205 -19.38 -12.89 18.96
N GLN A 206 -20.15 -13.70 18.23
CA GLN A 206 -19.62 -14.91 17.59
C GLN A 206 -18.61 -14.55 16.48
N LYS A 207 -18.98 -13.61 15.61
CA LYS A 207 -18.09 -13.14 14.55
C LYS A 207 -16.86 -12.44 15.12
N ALA A 208 -17.02 -11.58 16.13
CA ALA A 208 -15.90 -10.86 16.75
C ALA A 208 -14.87 -11.83 17.36
N VAL A 209 -15.31 -12.84 18.11
CA VAL A 209 -14.41 -13.84 18.70
C VAL A 209 -13.76 -14.72 17.64
N SER A 210 -14.50 -15.14 16.60
CA SER A 210 -13.91 -15.93 15.51
C SER A 210 -12.82 -15.16 14.76
N LEU A 211 -13.05 -13.88 14.46
CA LEU A 211 -12.05 -13.02 13.82
C LEU A 211 -10.82 -12.81 14.71
N LEU A 212 -11.01 -12.57 16.01
CA LEU A 212 -9.89 -12.45 16.96
C LEU A 212 -9.03 -13.72 17.00
N ASN A 213 -9.66 -14.90 16.92
CA ASN A 213 -8.92 -16.17 16.93
C ASN A 213 -8.10 -16.40 15.65
N LEU A 214 -8.51 -15.81 14.53
CA LEU A 214 -7.79 -15.90 13.25
C LEU A 214 -6.63 -14.90 13.15
N MET A 215 -6.62 -13.86 13.98
CA MET A 215 -5.60 -12.82 13.94
C MET A 215 -4.37 -13.19 14.77
N GLU A 216 -3.21 -12.74 14.33
CA GLU A 216 -2.02 -12.73 15.19
C GLU A 216 -2.23 -11.75 16.35
N LYS A 217 -1.91 -12.20 17.56
CA LYS A 217 -2.13 -11.42 18.78
C LYS A 217 -0.86 -10.69 19.21
N ASP A 218 -0.31 -9.95 18.27
CA ASP A 218 0.93 -9.20 18.40
C ASP A 218 0.68 -7.69 18.62
N THR A 219 1.76 -6.96 18.86
CA THR A 219 1.73 -5.50 19.06
C THR A 219 1.26 -4.76 17.79
N LYS A 220 1.48 -5.31 16.60
CA LYS A 220 1.01 -4.73 15.33
C LYS A 220 -0.51 -4.75 15.26
N THR A 221 -1.12 -5.91 15.53
CA THR A 221 -2.58 -6.08 15.58
C THR A 221 -3.22 -5.16 16.61
N PHE A 222 -2.66 -5.08 17.83
CA PHE A 222 -3.13 -4.15 18.86
C PHE A 222 -3.08 -2.70 18.37
N SER A 223 -1.97 -2.28 17.76
CA SER A 223 -1.81 -0.91 17.23
C SER A 223 -2.83 -0.59 16.13
N LEU A 224 -3.17 -1.55 15.28
CA LEU A 224 -4.20 -1.39 14.26
C LEU A 224 -5.58 -1.21 14.88
N VAL A 225 -5.94 -2.01 15.90
CA VAL A 225 -7.20 -1.87 16.65
C VAL A 225 -7.27 -0.51 17.34
N LEU A 226 -6.21 -0.09 18.06
CA LEU A 226 -6.10 1.21 18.71
C LEU A 226 -6.30 2.36 17.70
N ASN A 227 -5.58 2.33 16.59
CA ASN A 227 -5.67 3.37 15.57
C ASN A 227 -7.05 3.40 14.89
N HIS A 228 -7.71 2.25 14.78
CA HIS A 228 -9.05 2.17 14.21
C HIS A 228 -10.08 2.84 15.12
N PHE A 229 -10.12 2.51 16.41
CA PHE A 229 -11.01 3.15 17.37
C PHE A 229 -10.69 4.62 17.61
N ARG A 230 -9.41 4.99 17.57
CA ARG A 230 -8.98 6.39 17.58
C ARG A 230 -9.62 7.17 16.42
N ARG A 231 -9.62 6.64 15.22
CA ARG A 231 -10.29 7.24 14.06
C ARG A 231 -11.80 7.38 14.29
N LEU A 232 -12.47 6.32 14.77
CA LEU A 232 -13.91 6.37 15.09
C LEU A 232 -14.23 7.49 16.09
N PHE A 233 -13.42 7.61 17.14
CA PHE A 233 -13.61 8.64 18.17
C PHE A 233 -13.44 10.04 17.59
N PHE A 234 -12.34 10.32 16.88
CA PHE A 234 -12.10 11.65 16.30
C PHE A 234 -13.17 12.06 15.29
N VAL A 235 -13.62 11.13 14.45
CA VAL A 235 -14.71 11.37 13.50
C VAL A 235 -16.03 11.71 14.20
N ALA A 236 -16.30 11.11 15.36
CA ALA A 236 -17.54 11.33 16.11
C ALA A 236 -17.56 12.66 16.88
N VAL A 237 -16.38 13.19 17.27
CA VAL A 237 -16.30 14.34 18.22
C VAL A 237 -15.78 15.63 17.59
N SER A 238 -14.94 15.56 16.55
CA SER A 238 -14.21 16.74 16.04
C SER A 238 -15.04 17.73 15.27
N GLY A 239 -16.13 17.29 14.63
CA GLY A 239 -16.91 18.14 13.70
C GLY A 239 -16.18 18.50 12.39
N LEU A 240 -14.95 18.01 12.16
CA LEU A 240 -14.16 18.27 10.98
C LEU A 240 -14.66 17.47 9.77
N SER A 241 -14.39 17.96 8.57
CA SER A 241 -14.63 17.25 7.31
C SER A 241 -13.71 16.03 7.15
N ASP A 242 -14.06 15.12 6.24
CA ASP A 242 -13.25 13.93 5.96
C ASP A 242 -11.85 14.31 5.47
N LYS A 243 -11.74 15.35 4.66
CA LYS A 243 -10.47 15.86 4.14
C LYS A 243 -9.57 16.39 5.26
N GLU A 244 -10.09 17.28 6.13
CA GLU A 244 -9.35 17.84 7.24
C GLU A 244 -8.86 16.75 8.23
N LEU A 245 -9.72 15.76 8.51
CA LEU A 245 -9.34 14.64 9.35
C LEU A 245 -8.32 13.71 8.68
N SER A 246 -8.39 13.53 7.37
CA SER A 246 -7.42 12.72 6.63
C SER A 246 -6.02 13.34 6.69
N GLU A 247 -5.93 14.67 6.57
CA GLU A 247 -4.68 15.41 6.72
C GLU A 247 -4.16 15.38 8.16
N LEU A 248 -5.03 15.62 9.15
CA LEU A 248 -4.67 15.63 10.57
C LEU A 248 -4.16 14.27 11.08
N LEU A 249 -4.82 13.19 10.68
CA LEU A 249 -4.50 11.83 11.13
C LEU A 249 -3.52 11.12 10.20
N ASN A 250 -3.08 11.77 9.11
CA ASN A 250 -2.22 11.22 8.07
C ASN A 250 -2.73 9.86 7.54
N VAL A 251 -4.02 9.81 7.21
CA VAL A 251 -4.69 8.64 6.65
C VAL A 251 -5.49 9.04 5.41
N LYS A 252 -5.85 8.08 4.56
CA LYS A 252 -6.64 8.36 3.35
C LYS A 252 -8.07 8.80 3.71
N GLU A 253 -8.62 9.72 2.92
CA GLU A 253 -9.98 10.23 3.08
C GLU A 253 -11.02 9.09 3.08
N TYR A 254 -10.86 8.08 2.22
CA TYR A 254 -11.69 6.87 2.21
C TYR A 254 -11.75 6.16 3.59
N ALA A 255 -10.62 6.07 4.30
CA ALA A 255 -10.59 5.45 5.63
C ALA A 255 -11.37 6.27 6.66
N ILE A 256 -11.37 7.59 6.53
CA ILE A 256 -12.19 8.51 7.37
C ILE A 256 -13.68 8.34 7.07
N THR A 257 -14.06 8.32 5.78
CA THR A 257 -15.47 8.12 5.36
C THR A 257 -16.02 6.79 5.89
N LYS A 258 -15.22 5.71 5.80
CA LYS A 258 -15.59 4.40 6.35
C LYS A 258 -15.71 4.44 7.89
N ALA A 259 -14.77 5.09 8.57
CA ALA A 259 -14.82 5.29 10.02
C ALA A 259 -16.04 6.12 10.44
N ARG A 260 -16.43 7.15 9.66
CA ARG A 260 -17.64 7.95 9.91
C ARG A 260 -18.93 7.12 9.81
N THR A 261 -18.97 6.16 8.91
CA THR A 261 -20.10 5.24 8.81
C THR A 261 -20.19 4.32 10.02
N LEU A 262 -19.08 3.72 10.43
CA LEU A 262 -19.03 2.82 11.58
C LEU A 262 -19.22 3.54 12.91
N SER A 263 -18.73 4.78 13.06
CA SER A 263 -18.87 5.55 14.31
C SER A 263 -20.34 5.82 14.71
N LYS A 264 -21.26 5.81 13.73
CA LYS A 264 -22.70 5.97 13.98
C LYS A 264 -23.31 4.83 14.82
N ASN A 265 -22.67 3.67 14.87
CA ASN A 265 -23.12 2.53 15.65
C ASN A 265 -22.76 2.64 17.15
N PHE A 266 -22.02 3.68 17.52
CA PHE A 266 -21.61 3.95 18.90
C PHE A 266 -22.08 5.34 19.32
N SER A 267 -22.41 5.51 20.60
CA SER A 267 -22.55 6.85 21.18
C SER A 267 -21.18 7.51 21.36
N LYS A 268 -21.15 8.85 21.41
CA LYS A 268 -19.91 9.60 21.68
C LYS A 268 -19.27 9.19 23.02
N LEU A 269 -20.09 8.89 24.03
CA LEU A 269 -19.62 8.46 25.34
C LEU A 269 -18.99 7.06 25.28
N GLN A 270 -19.61 6.12 24.54
CA GLN A 270 -19.02 4.80 24.33
C GLN A 270 -17.66 4.89 23.62
N LEU A 271 -17.55 5.66 22.55
CA LEU A 271 -16.28 5.85 21.84
C LEU A 271 -15.21 6.51 22.73
N LYS A 272 -15.61 7.45 23.59
CA LYS A 272 -14.70 8.04 24.58
C LYS A 272 -14.18 6.99 25.56
N ASN A 273 -15.08 6.22 26.17
CA ASN A 273 -14.71 5.17 27.14
C ASN A 273 -13.81 4.11 26.50
N ILE A 274 -14.13 3.67 25.26
CA ILE A 274 -13.31 2.71 24.51
C ILE A 274 -11.93 3.30 24.25
N TYR A 275 -11.84 4.56 23.86
CA TYR A 275 -10.57 5.21 23.55
C TYR A 275 -9.70 5.38 24.80
N GLU A 276 -10.30 5.76 25.95
CA GLU A 276 -9.61 5.86 27.25
C GLU A 276 -9.08 4.48 27.67
N MET A 277 -9.91 3.46 27.62
CA MET A 277 -9.53 2.08 27.94
C MET A 277 -8.39 1.58 27.03
N LEU A 278 -8.43 1.88 25.73
CA LEU A 278 -7.35 1.52 24.78
C LEU A 278 -6.02 2.18 25.14
N ASN A 279 -6.03 3.44 25.55
CA ASN A 279 -4.82 4.14 25.98
C ASN A 279 -4.25 3.56 27.30
N ASP A 280 -5.11 3.20 28.25
CA ASP A 280 -4.68 2.56 29.50
C ASP A 280 -4.03 1.19 29.22
N VAL A 281 -4.64 0.41 28.34
CA VAL A 281 -4.10 -0.91 27.94
C VAL A 281 -2.79 -0.77 27.16
N ASP A 282 -2.65 0.22 26.29
CA ASP A 282 -1.39 0.51 25.60
C ASP A 282 -0.26 0.84 26.59
N PHE A 283 -0.59 1.62 27.61
CA PHE A 283 0.34 1.91 28.70
C PHE A 283 0.75 0.63 29.47
N TYR A 284 -0.19 -0.26 29.82
CA TYR A 284 0.11 -1.52 30.51
C TYR A 284 0.96 -2.48 29.66
N ILE A 285 0.71 -2.55 28.34
CA ILE A 285 1.53 -3.36 27.42
C ILE A 285 2.97 -2.82 27.38
N LYS A 286 3.14 -1.51 27.19
CA LYS A 286 4.45 -0.85 27.09
C LYS A 286 5.28 -0.97 28.36
N ASN A 287 4.64 -1.04 29.51
CA ASN A 287 5.30 -1.22 30.81
C ASN A 287 5.48 -2.69 31.23
N GLY A 288 5.12 -3.64 30.36
CA GLY A 288 5.23 -5.07 30.63
C GLY A 288 4.24 -5.61 31.67
N GLN A 289 3.20 -4.83 32.02
CA GLN A 289 2.18 -5.22 33.01
C GLN A 289 1.09 -6.11 32.40
N MET A 290 0.94 -6.10 31.06
CA MET A 290 -0.06 -6.90 30.36
C MET A 290 0.52 -7.45 29.07
N GLN A 291 0.30 -8.73 28.81
CA GLN A 291 0.65 -9.34 27.52
C GLN A 291 -0.35 -8.91 26.44
N THR A 292 0.12 -8.69 25.22
CA THR A 292 -0.70 -8.17 24.10
C THR A 292 -1.89 -9.09 23.79
N GLU A 293 -1.71 -10.40 23.88
CA GLU A 293 -2.79 -11.37 23.68
C GLU A 293 -3.93 -11.17 24.68
N ASN A 294 -3.63 -11.09 25.97
CA ASN A 294 -4.60 -10.86 27.03
C ASN A 294 -5.28 -9.49 26.87
N ALA A 295 -4.53 -8.50 26.44
CA ALA A 295 -5.02 -7.15 26.16
C ALA A 295 -6.09 -7.13 25.06
N LEU A 296 -5.86 -7.85 23.96
CA LEU A 296 -6.82 -7.93 22.85
C LEU A 296 -8.12 -8.62 23.29
N TYR A 297 -8.06 -9.73 24.02
CA TYR A 297 -9.26 -10.37 24.58
C TYR A 297 -10.00 -9.44 25.55
N TYR A 298 -9.28 -8.81 26.48
CA TYR A 298 -9.85 -7.87 27.44
C TYR A 298 -10.60 -6.73 26.74
N LEU A 299 -9.99 -6.12 25.74
CA LEU A 299 -10.60 -5.02 24.97
C LEU A 299 -11.87 -5.45 24.25
N ILE A 300 -11.82 -6.57 23.52
CA ILE A 300 -12.95 -7.04 22.72
C ILE A 300 -14.15 -7.38 23.62
N PHE A 301 -13.92 -8.07 24.72
CA PHE A 301 -15.00 -8.36 25.67
C PHE A 301 -15.59 -7.08 26.26
N ASN A 302 -14.77 -6.12 26.69
CA ASN A 302 -15.28 -4.86 27.23
C ASN A 302 -16.05 -4.04 26.19
N ILE A 303 -15.58 -3.99 24.92
CA ILE A 303 -16.29 -3.29 23.86
C ILE A 303 -17.64 -3.91 23.52
N LEU A 304 -17.75 -5.24 23.56
CA LEU A 304 -19.03 -5.94 23.32
C LEU A 304 -20.09 -5.64 24.38
N TYR A 305 -19.68 -5.38 25.62
CA TYR A 305 -20.57 -5.17 26.78
C TYR A 305 -20.64 -3.70 27.23
N CYS A 306 -20.02 -2.77 26.51
CA CYS A 306 -20.08 -1.34 26.78
C CYS A 306 -21.43 -0.67 26.47
#